data_c1d850c9f9af426c99020e244f4adf90
#
_entry.id   c1d850c9f9af426c99020e244f4adf90
#
_cell.length_a   1.000
_cell.length_b   1.000
_cell.length_c   1.000
_cell.angle_alpha   90.00
_cell.angle_beta   90.00
_cell.angle_gamma   90.00
#
_symmetry.space_group_name_H-M   'P 1'
#
loop_
_entity.id
_entity.type
_entity.pdbx_description
1 polymer ?
#
loop_
_entity_poly.entity_id
_entity_poly.type
_entity_poly.pdbx_seq_one_letter_code
_entity_poly.pdbx_strand_id
1 'polypeptide(L)'
;MPAKDETMRIVCLDTQVLYWAILGKAAAGSEPLIPRARDFLIGLTANEDVQIIVPTTVLGELLAFVAEANQGNVLASFQRDWLIVDYDVRAALVFGQMRANRFVQAQFKSLQADHPDATRHALSADCMIIATAIAHSATVIYSADRHLLTLADGWIEAKRFEDESYQMRLIDVDED
;
A
#
# COMPACT_ATOMS: atom_id res chain seq x y z
N MET A 1 -2.29 8.34 -36.30
CA MET A 1 -1.83 8.55 -34.90
C MET A 1 -1.93 7.21 -34.20
N PRO A 2 -0.86 6.56 -33.73
CA PRO A 2 -1.00 5.35 -32.95
C PRO A 2 -1.68 5.74 -31.61
N ALA A 3 -2.75 5.04 -31.24
CA ALA A 3 -3.34 5.11 -29.93
C ALA A 3 -2.24 4.81 -28.91
N LYS A 4 -2.00 5.72 -27.97
CA LYS A 4 -1.19 5.47 -26.79
C LYS A 4 -1.92 4.38 -26.01
N ASP A 5 -1.39 3.18 -26.09
CA ASP A 5 -1.83 2.06 -25.24
C ASP A 5 -1.36 2.40 -23.82
N GLU A 6 -2.07 3.33 -23.19
CA GLU A 6 -1.83 3.71 -21.79
C GLU A 6 -2.36 2.58 -20.94
N THR A 7 -1.50 1.58 -20.71
CA THR A 7 -1.79 0.49 -19.79
C THR A 7 -2.01 1.11 -18.41
N MET A 8 -3.24 0.96 -17.89
CA MET A 8 -3.63 1.39 -16.54
C MET A 8 -2.60 0.89 -15.52
N ARG A 9 -2.04 1.81 -14.74
CA ARG A 9 -1.06 1.50 -13.71
C ARG A 9 -1.77 0.97 -12.47
N ILE A 10 -1.46 -0.24 -12.05
CA ILE A 10 -2.03 -0.83 -10.83
C ILE A 10 -1.10 -0.52 -9.65
N VAL A 11 -1.65 0.10 -8.64
CA VAL A 11 -0.93 0.58 -7.45
C VAL A 11 -1.48 -0.09 -6.20
N CYS A 12 -0.61 -0.69 -5.39
CA CYS A 12 -0.98 -1.24 -4.09
C CYS A 12 -0.64 -0.26 -2.97
N LEU A 13 -1.55 -0.11 -2.02
CA LEU A 13 -1.33 0.71 -0.82
C LEU A 13 -1.16 -0.17 0.41
N ASP A 14 -0.18 0.19 1.24
CA ASP A 14 0.04 -0.41 2.54
C ASP A 14 -0.86 0.21 3.63
N THR A 15 -1.05 -0.52 4.71
CA THR A 15 -1.89 -0.14 5.87
C THR A 15 -1.51 1.23 6.43
N GLN A 16 -0.23 1.54 6.53
CA GLN A 16 0.26 2.74 7.19
C GLN A 16 -0.14 4.02 6.43
N VAL A 17 -0.08 3.99 5.10
CA VAL A 17 -0.53 5.09 4.23
C VAL A 17 -2.02 5.35 4.43
N LEU A 18 -2.83 4.29 4.41
CA LEU A 18 -4.28 4.37 4.60
C LEU A 18 -4.66 4.79 6.03
N TYR A 19 -3.92 4.31 7.04
CA TYR A 19 -4.11 4.69 8.43
C TYR A 19 -3.98 6.20 8.64
N TRP A 20 -2.96 6.82 8.07
CA TRP A 20 -2.77 8.26 8.14
C TRP A 20 -3.79 9.03 7.29
N ALA A 21 -4.00 8.61 6.03
CA ALA A 21 -4.87 9.33 5.11
C ALA A 21 -6.35 9.27 5.54
N ILE A 22 -6.84 8.08 5.90
CA ILE A 22 -8.27 7.83 6.15
C ILE A 22 -8.63 8.08 7.62
N LEU A 23 -7.88 7.48 8.57
CA LEU A 23 -8.20 7.60 9.98
C LEU A 23 -7.68 8.90 10.59
N GLY A 24 -6.74 9.58 9.94
CA GLY A 24 -6.15 10.82 10.45
C GLY A 24 -5.44 10.62 11.78
N LYS A 25 -4.88 9.43 12.02
CA LYS A 25 -4.16 9.08 13.24
C LYS A 25 -2.71 8.78 12.91
N ALA A 26 -1.81 9.13 13.82
CA ALA A 26 -0.39 8.83 13.72
C ALA A 26 0.20 8.56 15.10
N ALA A 27 1.32 7.86 15.16
CA ALA A 27 2.14 7.80 16.36
C ALA A 27 2.79 9.18 16.63
N ALA A 28 3.16 9.42 17.88
CA ALA A 28 3.84 10.67 18.27
C ALA A 28 5.08 10.92 17.39
N GLY A 29 5.14 12.11 16.79
CA GLY A 29 6.19 12.53 15.87
C GLY A 29 5.93 12.20 14.40
N SER A 30 4.89 11.45 14.08
CA SER A 30 4.50 11.13 12.70
C SER A 30 3.27 11.92 12.22
N GLU A 31 2.73 12.82 13.03
CA GLU A 31 1.56 13.64 12.71
C GLU A 31 1.71 14.48 11.42
N PRO A 32 2.91 15.01 11.08
CA PRO A 32 3.10 15.74 9.82
C PRO A 32 2.89 14.88 8.57
N LEU A 33 2.88 13.56 8.68
CA LEU A 33 2.62 12.65 7.57
C LEU A 33 1.13 12.53 7.22
N ILE A 34 0.23 12.88 8.14
CA ILE A 34 -1.23 12.80 7.90
C ILE A 34 -1.66 13.66 6.70
N PRO A 35 -1.40 14.98 6.65
CA PRO A 35 -1.78 15.77 5.49
C PRO A 35 -1.11 15.29 4.21
N ARG A 36 0.17 14.91 4.26
CA ARG A 36 0.89 14.39 3.10
C ARG A 36 0.29 13.10 2.54
N ALA A 37 -0.10 12.17 3.44
CA ALA A 37 -0.77 10.93 3.03
C ALA A 37 -2.15 11.20 2.40
N ARG A 38 -2.89 12.19 2.92
CA ARG A 38 -4.17 12.62 2.34
C ARG A 38 -4.01 13.21 0.96
N ASP A 39 -3.09 14.15 0.79
CA ASP A 39 -2.83 14.80 -0.50
C ASP A 39 -2.36 13.77 -1.54
N PHE A 40 -1.48 12.85 -1.13
CA PHE A 40 -1.03 11.73 -1.95
C PHE A 40 -2.21 10.86 -2.40
N LEU A 41 -3.07 10.45 -1.47
CA LEU A 41 -4.21 9.58 -1.76
C LEU A 41 -5.24 10.27 -2.67
N ILE A 42 -5.52 11.56 -2.44
CA ILE A 42 -6.40 12.36 -3.29
C ILE A 42 -5.84 12.44 -4.71
N GLY A 43 -4.55 12.76 -4.86
CA GLY A 43 -3.90 12.83 -6.17
C GLY A 43 -3.88 11.50 -6.90
N LEU A 44 -3.66 10.40 -6.17
CA LEU A 44 -3.66 9.06 -6.73
C LEU A 44 -5.08 8.64 -7.20
N THR A 45 -6.10 8.91 -6.37
CA THR A 45 -7.50 8.57 -6.69
C THR A 45 -8.06 9.42 -7.84
N ALA A 46 -7.60 10.66 -7.99
CA ALA A 46 -8.01 11.54 -9.08
C ALA A 46 -7.34 11.21 -10.42
N ASN A 47 -6.36 10.31 -10.44
CA ASN A 47 -5.66 9.93 -11.67
C ASN A 47 -6.38 8.77 -12.36
N GLU A 48 -7.03 9.05 -13.50
CA GLU A 48 -7.80 8.08 -14.29
C GLU A 48 -6.93 6.93 -14.86
N ASP A 49 -5.60 7.13 -14.97
CA ASP A 49 -4.65 6.12 -15.46
C ASP A 49 -4.18 5.17 -14.34
N VAL A 50 -4.69 5.34 -13.12
CA VAL A 50 -4.29 4.56 -11.94
C VAL A 50 -5.47 3.77 -11.39
N GLN A 51 -5.27 2.46 -11.25
CA GLN A 51 -6.14 1.58 -10.46
C GLN A 51 -5.50 1.33 -9.09
N ILE A 52 -6.14 1.78 -8.04
CA ILE A 52 -5.71 1.46 -6.67
C ILE A 52 -6.27 0.08 -6.29
N ILE A 53 -5.38 -0.78 -5.79
CA ILE A 53 -5.75 -2.04 -5.14
C ILE A 53 -5.42 -2.00 -3.66
N VAL A 54 -6.29 -2.59 -2.85
CA VAL A 54 -6.10 -2.75 -1.40
C VAL A 54 -6.23 -4.22 -1.03
N PRO A 55 -5.16 -4.88 -0.57
CA PRO A 55 -5.24 -6.25 -0.08
C PRO A 55 -6.23 -6.39 1.08
N THR A 56 -6.97 -7.50 1.13
CA THR A 56 -7.87 -7.80 2.26
C THR A 56 -7.16 -7.87 3.60
N THR A 57 -5.87 -8.23 3.61
CA THR A 57 -5.00 -8.17 4.80
C THR A 57 -4.82 -6.74 5.31
N VAL A 58 -4.52 -5.80 4.42
CA VAL A 58 -4.40 -4.37 4.72
C VAL A 58 -5.73 -3.81 5.23
N LEU A 59 -6.84 -4.16 4.56
CA LEU A 59 -8.17 -3.75 4.98
C LEU A 59 -8.51 -4.28 6.38
N GLY A 60 -8.20 -5.54 6.68
CA GLY A 60 -8.41 -6.14 7.99
C GLY A 60 -7.63 -5.44 9.10
N GLU A 61 -6.36 -5.12 8.85
CA GLU A 61 -5.53 -4.36 9.79
C GLU A 61 -6.10 -2.95 10.02
N LEU A 62 -6.53 -2.26 8.97
CA LEU A 62 -7.11 -0.92 9.09
C LEU A 62 -8.41 -0.95 9.90
N LEU A 63 -9.30 -1.90 9.61
CA LEU A 63 -10.58 -2.05 10.31
C LEU A 63 -10.41 -2.34 11.80
N ALA A 64 -9.30 -2.96 12.23
CA ALA A 64 -9.01 -3.18 13.64
C ALA A 64 -8.85 -1.86 14.44
N PHE A 65 -8.54 -0.76 13.77
CA PHE A 65 -8.46 0.59 14.38
C PHE A 65 -9.76 1.41 14.27
N VAL A 66 -10.80 0.84 13.65
CA VAL A 66 -12.11 1.47 13.44
C VAL A 66 -13.11 0.90 14.44
N ALA A 67 -13.87 1.77 15.10
CA ALA A 67 -14.95 1.32 15.99
C ALA A 67 -15.95 0.45 15.21
N GLU A 68 -16.40 -0.65 15.79
CA GLU A 68 -17.27 -1.64 15.15
C GLU A 68 -18.48 -1.02 14.43
N ALA A 69 -19.14 -0.04 15.07
CA ALA A 69 -20.28 0.67 14.48
C ALA A 69 -19.95 1.41 13.17
N ASN A 70 -18.67 1.71 12.89
CA ASN A 70 -18.24 2.45 11.72
C ASN A 70 -17.55 1.57 10.65
N GLN A 71 -17.24 0.31 10.97
CA GLN A 71 -16.50 -0.57 10.05
C GLN A 71 -17.25 -0.78 8.74
N GLY A 72 -18.58 -0.94 8.79
CA GLY A 72 -19.40 -1.09 7.59
C GLY A 72 -19.33 0.12 6.65
N ASN A 73 -19.31 1.33 7.20
CA ASN A 73 -19.22 2.56 6.41
C ASN A 73 -17.83 2.69 5.75
N VAL A 74 -16.78 2.36 6.49
CA VAL A 74 -15.41 2.36 5.96
C VAL A 74 -15.29 1.33 4.83
N LEU A 75 -15.77 0.10 5.04
CA LEU A 75 -15.77 -0.95 4.02
C LEU A 75 -16.53 -0.51 2.75
N ALA A 76 -17.71 0.05 2.90
CA ALA A 76 -18.51 0.51 1.76
C ALA A 76 -17.79 1.63 0.97
N SER A 77 -17.08 2.53 1.66
CA SER A 77 -16.27 3.57 1.01
C SER A 77 -15.12 2.95 0.20
N PHE A 78 -14.41 1.99 0.78
CA PHE A 78 -13.32 1.29 0.08
C PHE A 78 -13.80 0.57 -1.17
N GLN A 79 -14.93 -0.16 -1.07
CA GLN A 79 -15.51 -0.91 -2.21
C GLN A 79 -16.01 0.00 -3.33
N ARG A 80 -16.40 1.25 -3.00
CA ARG A 80 -16.82 2.23 -4.00
C ARG A 80 -15.64 2.82 -4.76
N ASP A 81 -14.55 3.11 -4.07
CA ASP A 81 -13.49 3.95 -4.58
C ASP A 81 -12.28 3.14 -5.10
N TRP A 82 -12.07 1.91 -4.59
CA TRP A 82 -10.88 1.09 -4.90
C TRP A 82 -11.22 -0.38 -5.08
N LEU A 83 -10.29 -1.12 -5.70
CA LEU A 83 -10.43 -2.56 -5.87
C LEU A 83 -9.84 -3.29 -4.65
N ILE A 84 -10.70 -3.95 -3.88
CA ILE A 84 -10.27 -4.83 -2.79
C ILE A 84 -9.89 -6.18 -3.40
N VAL A 85 -8.68 -6.66 -3.10
CA VAL A 85 -8.13 -7.90 -3.64
C VAL A 85 -7.79 -8.90 -2.54
N ASP A 86 -8.12 -10.16 -2.79
CA ASP A 86 -7.94 -11.22 -1.80
C ASP A 86 -6.50 -11.77 -1.79
N TYR A 87 -6.07 -12.23 -0.61
CA TYR A 87 -4.95 -13.15 -0.51
C TYR A 87 -5.41 -14.52 -1.03
N ASP A 88 -5.34 -14.70 -2.34
CA ASP A 88 -5.81 -15.89 -3.06
C ASP A 88 -4.72 -16.96 -3.22
N VAL A 89 -5.01 -18.02 -3.96
CA VAL A 89 -4.06 -19.13 -4.22
C VAL A 89 -2.81 -18.64 -4.94
N ARG A 90 -2.93 -17.63 -5.84
CA ARG A 90 -1.79 -17.05 -6.56
C ARG A 90 -0.88 -16.29 -5.61
N ALA A 91 -1.47 -15.49 -4.72
CA ALA A 91 -0.74 -14.79 -3.67
C ALA A 91 -0.04 -15.79 -2.71
N ALA A 92 -0.71 -16.88 -2.35
CA ALA A 92 -0.11 -17.92 -1.53
C ALA A 92 1.11 -18.59 -2.21
N LEU A 93 1.06 -18.79 -3.53
CA LEU A 93 2.20 -19.32 -4.28
C LEU A 93 3.38 -18.33 -4.26
N VAL A 94 3.14 -17.06 -4.55
CA VAL A 94 4.19 -16.02 -4.51
C VAL A 94 4.78 -15.91 -3.11
N PHE A 95 3.95 -15.89 -2.07
CA PHE A 95 4.40 -15.88 -0.67
C PHE A 95 5.32 -17.08 -0.36
N GLY A 96 4.93 -18.29 -0.79
CA GLY A 96 5.75 -19.50 -0.63
C GLY A 96 7.12 -19.37 -1.31
N GLN A 97 7.16 -18.82 -2.52
CA GLN A 97 8.39 -18.55 -3.25
C GLN A 97 9.27 -17.53 -2.53
N MET A 98 8.68 -16.42 -2.04
CA MET A 98 9.40 -15.41 -1.24
C MET A 98 10.01 -16.05 0.01
N ARG A 99 9.23 -16.82 0.77
CA ARG A 99 9.68 -17.45 2.02
C ARG A 99 10.75 -18.52 1.81
N ALA A 100 10.77 -19.21 0.66
CA ALA A 100 11.80 -20.16 0.27
C ALA A 100 13.07 -19.50 -0.26
N ASN A 101 13.01 -18.23 -0.64
CA ASN A 101 14.15 -17.50 -1.23
C ASN A 101 15.21 -17.18 -0.16
N ARG A 102 16.47 -17.54 -0.44
CA ARG A 102 17.59 -17.35 0.50
C ARG A 102 17.86 -15.87 0.80
N PHE A 103 17.66 -14.99 -0.17
CA PHE A 103 17.83 -13.55 0.00
C PHE A 103 16.78 -12.99 0.99
N VAL A 104 15.50 -13.35 0.81
CA VAL A 104 14.42 -12.96 1.74
C VAL A 104 14.70 -13.52 3.15
N GLN A 105 15.18 -14.76 3.27
CA GLN A 105 15.55 -15.33 4.57
C GLN A 105 16.71 -14.57 5.25
N ALA A 106 17.67 -14.08 4.46
CA ALA A 106 18.75 -13.25 4.97
C ALA A 106 18.23 -11.88 5.42
N GLN A 107 17.33 -11.26 4.64
CA GLN A 107 16.66 -10.01 5.04
C GLN A 107 15.88 -10.17 6.36
N PHE A 108 15.12 -11.26 6.53
CA PHE A 108 14.42 -11.55 7.79
C PHE A 108 15.38 -11.57 8.98
N LYS A 109 16.51 -12.27 8.85
CA LYS A 109 17.52 -12.36 9.93
C LYS A 109 18.12 -10.99 10.24
N SER A 110 18.46 -10.22 9.23
CA SER A 110 19.04 -8.88 9.40
C SER A 110 18.03 -7.95 10.08
N LEU A 111 16.79 -7.89 9.56
CA LEU A 111 15.76 -7.03 10.12
C LEU A 111 15.45 -7.36 11.58
N GLN A 112 15.36 -8.66 11.93
CA GLN A 112 15.12 -9.09 13.31
C GLN A 112 16.31 -8.80 14.25
N ALA A 113 17.54 -8.80 13.73
CA ALA A 113 18.72 -8.45 14.52
C ALA A 113 18.81 -6.95 14.80
N ASP A 114 18.43 -6.12 13.81
CA ASP A 114 18.58 -4.67 13.86
C ASP A 114 17.38 -3.96 14.49
N HIS A 115 16.18 -4.62 14.51
CA HIS A 115 14.92 -4.01 14.88
C HIS A 115 14.08 -4.93 15.77
N PRO A 116 13.88 -4.58 17.06
CA PRO A 116 13.09 -5.41 18.01
C PRO A 116 11.61 -5.56 17.60
N ASP A 117 11.06 -4.61 16.83
CA ASP A 117 9.70 -4.60 16.30
C ASP A 117 9.52 -5.49 15.06
N ALA A 118 10.62 -5.86 14.38
CA ALA A 118 10.61 -6.75 13.23
C ALA A 118 10.37 -8.21 13.62
N THR A 119 9.22 -8.49 14.19
CA THR A 119 8.84 -9.86 14.57
C THR A 119 8.64 -10.73 13.31
N ARG A 120 8.80 -12.06 13.47
CA ARG A 120 8.54 -12.99 12.38
C ARG A 120 7.11 -12.85 11.82
N HIS A 121 6.13 -12.54 12.68
CA HIS A 121 4.74 -12.35 12.27
C HIS A 121 4.57 -11.08 11.46
N ALA A 122 5.12 -9.94 11.91
CA ALA A 122 5.08 -8.68 11.18
C ALA A 122 5.70 -8.82 9.79
N LEU A 123 6.95 -9.33 9.70
CA LEU A 123 7.62 -9.54 8.41
C LEU A 123 6.88 -10.55 7.50
N SER A 124 6.16 -11.52 8.08
CA SER A 124 5.32 -12.42 7.27
C SER A 124 4.07 -11.72 6.75
N ALA A 125 3.46 -10.82 7.53
CA ALA A 125 2.35 -9.99 7.07
C ALA A 125 2.77 -9.10 5.89
N ASP A 126 3.93 -8.44 6.00
CA ASP A 126 4.51 -7.65 4.90
C ASP A 126 4.70 -8.50 3.63
N CYS A 127 5.25 -9.71 3.77
CA CYS A 127 5.37 -10.64 2.63
C CYS A 127 3.99 -11.03 2.04
N MET A 128 2.93 -11.13 2.86
CA MET A 128 1.58 -11.42 2.34
C MET A 128 1.03 -10.23 1.55
N ILE A 129 1.26 -8.99 2.00
CA ILE A 129 0.88 -7.79 1.26
C ILE A 129 1.62 -7.74 -0.08
N ILE A 130 2.94 -7.92 -0.07
CA ILE A 130 3.77 -7.94 -1.29
C ILE A 130 3.30 -9.04 -2.25
N ALA A 131 3.08 -10.25 -1.76
CA ALA A 131 2.64 -11.38 -2.56
C ALA A 131 1.26 -11.14 -3.19
N THR A 132 0.34 -10.50 -2.45
CA THR A 132 -0.98 -10.13 -2.96
C THR A 132 -0.86 -9.07 -4.06
N ALA A 133 -0.04 -8.05 -3.85
CA ALA A 133 0.21 -7.02 -4.85
C ALA A 133 0.73 -7.62 -6.16
N ILE A 134 1.73 -8.51 -6.09
CA ILE A 134 2.29 -9.21 -7.26
C ILE A 134 1.24 -10.09 -7.95
N ALA A 135 0.49 -10.89 -7.18
CA ALA A 135 -0.54 -11.78 -7.72
C ALA A 135 -1.66 -11.04 -8.46
N HIS A 136 -1.93 -9.79 -8.06
CA HIS A 136 -2.92 -8.91 -8.69
C HIS A 136 -2.29 -7.85 -9.62
N SER A 137 -1.07 -8.12 -10.11
CA SER A 137 -0.40 -7.34 -11.15
C SER A 137 -0.14 -5.88 -10.77
N ALA A 138 0.01 -5.56 -9.48
CA ALA A 138 0.47 -4.25 -9.09
C ALA A 138 1.87 -3.99 -9.67
N THR A 139 2.08 -2.78 -10.16
CA THR A 139 3.37 -2.32 -10.67
C THR A 139 4.23 -1.71 -9.57
N VAL A 140 3.58 -1.19 -8.53
CA VAL A 140 4.25 -0.54 -7.40
C VAL A 140 3.45 -0.70 -6.12
N ILE A 141 4.16 -0.77 -4.98
CA ILE A 141 3.58 -0.67 -3.63
C ILE A 141 4.05 0.65 -3.02
N TYR A 142 3.13 1.42 -2.46
CA TYR A 142 3.45 2.59 -1.63
C TYR A 142 3.31 2.27 -0.16
N SER A 143 4.39 2.49 0.58
CA SER A 143 4.46 2.28 2.02
C SER A 143 5.35 3.34 2.68
N ALA A 144 5.25 3.49 3.98
CA ALA A 144 6.25 4.17 4.81
C ALA A 144 7.04 3.17 5.66
N ASP A 145 6.64 1.90 5.66
CA ASP A 145 7.31 0.86 6.44
C ASP A 145 8.58 0.38 5.73
N ARG A 146 9.72 0.65 6.38
CA ARG A 146 11.03 0.22 5.89
C ARG A 146 11.18 -1.30 5.77
N HIS A 147 10.48 -2.07 6.61
CA HIS A 147 10.56 -3.53 6.56
C HIS A 147 9.90 -4.03 5.27
N LEU A 148 8.70 -3.55 4.96
CA LEU A 148 8.02 -3.85 3.71
C LEU A 148 8.85 -3.42 2.50
N LEU A 149 9.39 -2.20 2.50
CA LEU A 149 10.24 -1.70 1.42
C LEU A 149 11.49 -2.58 1.20
N THR A 150 12.12 -3.04 2.28
CA THR A 150 13.27 -3.95 2.22
C THR A 150 12.89 -5.31 1.66
N LEU A 151 11.76 -5.89 2.10
CA LEU A 151 11.30 -7.21 1.67
C LEU A 151 10.78 -7.23 0.23
N ALA A 152 10.32 -6.10 -0.28
CA ALA A 152 9.85 -5.95 -1.66
C ALA A 152 11.00 -5.90 -2.68
N ASP A 153 12.24 -5.62 -2.23
CA ASP A 153 13.39 -5.50 -3.11
C ASP A 153 13.64 -6.79 -3.92
N GLY A 154 13.78 -6.63 -5.23
CA GLY A 154 13.92 -7.73 -6.18
C GLY A 154 12.60 -8.47 -6.52
N TRP A 155 11.46 -8.08 -5.96
CA TRP A 155 10.16 -8.69 -6.21
C TRP A 155 9.18 -7.77 -6.92
N ILE A 156 9.04 -6.55 -6.43
CA ILE A 156 8.15 -5.52 -6.97
C ILE A 156 8.72 -4.16 -6.64
N GLU A 157 8.46 -3.16 -7.48
CA GLU A 157 8.81 -1.78 -7.14
C GLU A 157 8.07 -1.36 -5.86
N ALA A 158 8.82 -0.88 -4.87
CA ALA A 158 8.24 -0.34 -3.64
C ALA A 158 8.82 1.05 -3.35
N LYS A 159 7.96 2.00 -3.06
CA LYS A 159 8.31 3.40 -2.86
C LYS A 159 7.75 3.95 -1.56
N ARG A 160 8.47 4.90 -1.00
CA ARG A 160 7.89 5.74 0.03
C ARG A 160 6.88 6.69 -0.62
N PHE A 161 5.68 6.76 -0.04
CA PHE A 161 4.65 7.67 -0.58
C PHE A 161 5.10 9.14 -0.49
N GLU A 162 5.97 9.47 0.48
CA GLU A 162 6.50 10.82 0.69
C GLU A 162 7.41 11.31 -0.45
N ASP A 163 7.96 10.38 -1.23
CA ASP A 163 8.86 10.71 -2.34
C ASP A 163 8.09 11.06 -3.63
N GLU A 164 6.77 10.79 -3.64
CA GLU A 164 5.91 11.16 -4.76
C GLU A 164 5.33 12.55 -4.55
N SER A 165 5.71 13.49 -5.41
CA SER A 165 5.06 14.79 -5.50
C SER A 165 3.91 14.73 -6.49
N TYR A 166 2.70 14.43 -6.02
CA TYR A 166 1.51 14.72 -6.80
C TYR A 166 1.30 16.25 -6.81
N GLN A 167 1.76 16.91 -7.84
CA GLN A 167 1.32 18.27 -8.13
C GLN A 167 -0.18 18.16 -8.45
N MET A 168 -1.03 18.63 -7.54
CA MET A 168 -2.39 18.97 -7.91
C MET A 168 -2.29 19.92 -9.12
N ARG A 169 -2.77 19.48 -10.29
CA ARG A 169 -3.06 20.44 -11.34
C ARG A 169 -4.09 21.39 -10.74
N LEU A 170 -3.64 22.58 -10.42
CA LEU A 170 -4.55 23.71 -10.21
C LEU A 170 -5.40 23.76 -11.48
N ILE A 171 -6.68 23.42 -11.34
CA ILE A 171 -7.65 23.73 -12.38
C ILE A 171 -7.62 25.24 -12.42
N ASP A 172 -7.05 25.81 -13.49
CA ASP A 172 -7.22 27.22 -13.79
C ASP A 172 -8.73 27.41 -13.94
N VAL A 173 -9.33 27.97 -12.91
CA VAL A 173 -10.69 28.51 -13.01
C VAL A 173 -10.52 29.76 -13.85
N ASP A 174 -10.68 29.60 -15.17
CA ASP A 174 -10.85 30.75 -16.04
C ASP A 174 -12.05 31.55 -15.52
N GLU A 175 -11.77 32.69 -14.92
CA GLU A 175 -12.75 33.71 -14.59
C GLU A 175 -13.24 34.30 -15.94
N ASP A 176 -14.45 33.90 -16.34
CA ASP A 176 -15.26 34.67 -17.32
C ASP A 176 -16.18 35.63 -16.56
#